data_f0a7df104a8748d83b0faf43ec7ef87e
#
_entry.id   f0a7df104a8748d83b0faf43ec7ef87e
#
_cell.length_a   1.000
_cell.length_b   1.000
_cell.length_c   1.000
_cell.angle_alpha   90.00
_cell.angle_beta   90.00
_cell.angle_gamma   90.00
#
_symmetry.space_group_name_H-M   'P 1'
#
loop_
_entity.id
_entity.type
_entity.pdbx_description
1 polymer ?
#
loop_
_entity_poly.entity_id
_entity_poly.type
_entity_poly.pdbx_seq_one_letter_code
_entity_poly.pdbx_strand_id
1 'polypeptide(L)'
;MDGDPAVESELSSFSLSFPLPFRVAFIIVMAVWGWGANLHYLYLVRIDVPALIRYPGRSSASQAPHHISTYRLAALLSTTLAATLLLFWALTRRDPALVIYYDWIPMTYLLVLAGLFAVPLRGGAMPTTGRRRLLATLRRVSLGGIAEAHNGKFGDILLADVLTSYAKVLADLYICACMFLTSGGSATARPDRGCGGAVVVPLILALPSAIRLRQCLIEYSRVRSAPYKESVGWGGQHLANAVKYSTAFPVIILTAMQRSGGSDGGEKESTVNAGVNRAWLAAVVVQSLYTFYWDVTKDWDLTLFSSARERNAPDQPWGLRRRLHIQPAPFIYYFVVVLDLALRCTWVLKLSPGLDRLSGWEGSLFVLQLLEVLRRWVWIFFRVETEHIRNSNHLGLGVDDILLGNYQGKSDDDESD
;
A
#
# COMPACT_ATOMS: atom_id res chain seq x y z
N MET A 1 27.54 -7.45 -41.47
CA MET A 1 27.93 -7.08 -40.09
C MET A 1 27.22 -8.04 -39.19
N ASP A 2 27.86 -9.16 -38.94
CA ASP A 2 27.30 -10.24 -38.14
C ASP A 2 27.44 -9.82 -36.66
N GLY A 3 26.37 -9.42 -36.04
CA GLY A 3 26.32 -9.14 -34.61
C GLY A 3 26.57 -10.45 -33.86
N ASP A 4 27.46 -10.41 -32.87
CA ASP A 4 27.80 -11.52 -32.01
C ASP A 4 26.55 -11.96 -31.24
N PRO A 5 26.01 -13.18 -31.43
CA PRO A 5 24.80 -13.64 -30.77
C PRO A 5 24.96 -13.79 -29.25
N ALA A 6 26.13 -13.55 -28.68
CA ALA A 6 26.41 -13.60 -27.25
C ALA A 6 26.10 -12.27 -26.49
N VAL A 7 25.74 -11.20 -27.18
CA VAL A 7 25.56 -9.86 -26.56
C VAL A 7 24.11 -9.36 -26.50
N GLU A 8 23.19 -9.96 -27.26
CA GLU A 8 21.80 -9.58 -27.19
C GLU A 8 21.06 -10.40 -26.11
N SER A 9 21.02 -9.89 -24.88
CA SER A 9 19.99 -10.29 -23.95
C SER A 9 18.64 -9.82 -24.52
N GLU A 10 17.98 -10.69 -25.30
CA GLU A 10 16.75 -10.40 -26.00
C GLU A 10 15.73 -9.79 -25.04
N LEU A 11 15.33 -8.55 -25.29
CA LEU A 11 14.20 -7.92 -24.62
C LEU A 11 12.95 -8.74 -24.88
N SER A 12 12.27 -9.19 -23.84
CA SER A 12 11.01 -9.92 -24.01
C SER A 12 10.01 -9.08 -24.80
N SER A 13 9.16 -9.71 -25.61
CA SER A 13 8.11 -9.03 -26.38
C SER A 13 7.21 -8.13 -25.50
N PHE A 14 7.03 -8.50 -24.22
CA PHE A 14 6.35 -7.68 -23.24
C PHE A 14 7.13 -6.40 -22.92
N SER A 15 8.44 -6.49 -22.68
CA SER A 15 9.29 -5.32 -22.38
C SER A 15 9.43 -4.39 -23.58
N LEU A 16 9.43 -4.91 -24.81
CA LEU A 16 9.44 -4.09 -26.03
C LEU A 16 8.15 -3.26 -26.17
N SER A 17 7.01 -3.84 -25.79
CA SER A 17 5.73 -3.16 -25.88
C SER A 17 5.41 -2.29 -24.66
N PHE A 18 5.86 -2.71 -23.48
CA PHE A 18 5.54 -2.08 -22.21
C PHE A 18 6.75 -2.06 -21.26
N PRO A 19 7.75 -1.19 -21.53
CA PRO A 19 8.97 -1.06 -20.72
C PRO A 19 8.69 -0.69 -19.27
N LEU A 20 9.68 -0.91 -18.39
CA LEU A 20 9.54 -0.74 -16.94
C LEU A 20 9.02 0.63 -16.51
N PRO A 21 9.46 1.79 -17.07
CA PRO A 21 8.94 3.08 -16.65
C PRO A 21 7.44 3.25 -16.93
N PHE A 22 6.91 2.69 -18.03
CA PHE A 22 5.48 2.71 -18.31
C PHE A 22 4.69 1.81 -17.36
N ARG A 23 5.25 0.68 -16.91
CA ARG A 23 4.62 -0.19 -15.90
C ARG A 23 4.47 0.53 -14.57
N VAL A 24 5.53 1.22 -14.13
CA VAL A 24 5.51 2.05 -12.91
C VAL A 24 4.45 3.15 -13.03
N ALA A 25 4.47 3.88 -14.14
CA ALA A 25 3.50 4.93 -14.42
C ALA A 25 2.05 4.41 -14.41
N PHE A 26 1.80 3.27 -15.06
CA PHE A 26 0.49 2.63 -15.11
C PHE A 26 -0.03 2.28 -13.72
N ILE A 27 0.80 1.67 -12.86
CA ILE A 27 0.38 1.32 -11.49
C ILE A 27 0.05 2.57 -10.68
N ILE A 28 0.80 3.67 -10.85
CA ILE A 28 0.51 4.94 -10.17
C ILE A 28 -0.82 5.53 -10.66
N VAL A 29 -1.07 5.51 -11.96
CA VAL A 29 -2.34 5.98 -12.53
C VAL A 29 -3.51 5.13 -12.03
N MET A 30 -3.34 3.80 -12.00
CA MET A 30 -4.33 2.87 -11.44
C MET A 30 -4.60 3.12 -9.95
N ALA A 31 -3.59 3.53 -9.18
CA ALA A 31 -3.78 3.94 -7.78
C ALA A 31 -4.70 5.15 -7.65
N VAL A 32 -4.58 6.13 -8.54
CA VAL A 32 -5.47 7.32 -8.53
C VAL A 32 -6.90 6.93 -8.90
N TRP A 33 -7.09 6.05 -9.88
CA TRP A 33 -8.41 5.48 -10.21
C TRP A 33 -9.00 4.70 -9.04
N GLY A 34 -8.18 3.82 -8.43
CA GLY A 34 -8.59 3.03 -7.27
C GLY A 34 -9.00 3.90 -6.08
N TRP A 35 -8.25 4.96 -5.79
CA TRP A 35 -8.61 5.92 -4.75
C TRP A 35 -9.92 6.67 -5.09
N GLY A 36 -10.11 7.07 -6.34
CA GLY A 36 -11.36 7.66 -6.81
C GLY A 36 -12.55 6.72 -6.60
N ALA A 37 -12.39 5.44 -6.93
CA ALA A 37 -13.42 4.42 -6.74
C ALA A 37 -13.72 4.17 -5.24
N ASN A 38 -12.69 4.13 -4.38
CA ASN A 38 -12.89 4.06 -2.92
C ASN A 38 -13.72 5.24 -2.41
N LEU A 39 -13.34 6.47 -2.76
CA LEU A 39 -14.06 7.68 -2.35
C LEU A 39 -15.51 7.68 -2.87
N HIS A 40 -15.72 7.25 -4.12
CA HIS A 40 -17.05 7.23 -4.73
C HIS A 40 -17.97 6.22 -4.05
N TYR A 41 -17.53 4.98 -3.94
CA TYR A 41 -18.33 3.93 -3.32
C TYR A 41 -18.63 4.23 -1.83
N LEU A 42 -17.61 4.66 -1.06
CA LEU A 42 -17.79 5.01 0.34
C LEU A 42 -18.73 6.21 0.52
N TYR A 43 -18.71 7.18 -0.42
CA TYR A 43 -19.69 8.26 -0.44
C TYR A 43 -21.12 7.74 -0.67
N LEU A 44 -21.32 6.75 -1.57
CA LEU A 44 -22.64 6.15 -1.81
C LEU A 44 -23.20 5.44 -0.57
N VAL A 45 -22.34 4.76 0.19
CA VAL A 45 -22.73 4.09 1.45
C VAL A 45 -22.70 5.04 2.67
N ARG A 46 -22.62 6.35 2.43
CA ARG A 46 -22.67 7.43 3.45
C ARG A 46 -21.53 7.42 4.45
N ILE A 47 -20.36 6.94 4.07
CA ILE A 47 -19.13 7.05 4.87
C ILE A 47 -18.34 8.28 4.40
N ASP A 48 -18.21 9.27 5.29
CA ASP A 48 -17.46 10.51 5.00
C ASP A 48 -15.95 10.29 5.22
N VAL A 49 -15.26 9.79 4.18
CA VAL A 49 -13.82 9.58 4.20
C VAL A 49 -13.03 10.86 4.46
N PRO A 50 -13.35 12.01 3.83
CA PRO A 50 -12.74 13.29 4.17
C PRO A 50 -12.75 13.63 5.66
N ALA A 51 -13.86 13.42 6.34
CA ALA A 51 -13.95 13.65 7.78
C ALA A 51 -13.03 12.71 8.56
N LEU A 52 -12.96 11.42 8.20
CA LEU A 52 -12.11 10.42 8.85
C LEU A 52 -10.61 10.75 8.74
N ILE A 53 -10.17 11.22 7.57
CA ILE A 53 -8.77 11.62 7.35
C ILE A 53 -8.50 13.08 7.74
N ARG A 54 -9.48 13.76 8.35
CA ARG A 54 -9.42 15.19 8.70
C ARG A 54 -9.06 16.08 7.51
N TYR A 55 -9.57 15.74 6.34
CA TYR A 55 -9.49 16.58 5.16
C TYR A 55 -10.50 17.73 5.29
N PRO A 56 -10.17 18.95 4.88
CA PRO A 56 -11.12 20.06 4.89
C PRO A 56 -12.40 19.69 4.15
N GLY A 57 -13.53 19.79 4.85
CA GLY A 57 -14.84 19.56 4.27
C GLY A 57 -15.13 20.50 3.10
N ARG A 58 -16.20 20.25 2.36
CA ARG A 58 -16.68 21.16 1.34
C ARG A 58 -17.09 22.47 1.99
N SER A 59 -16.58 23.58 1.49
CA SER A 59 -16.91 24.92 2.00
C SER A 59 -18.33 25.38 1.61
N SER A 60 -18.94 24.72 0.61
CA SER A 60 -20.31 24.97 0.19
C SER A 60 -20.94 23.70 -0.43
N ALA A 61 -22.28 23.63 -0.38
CA ALA A 61 -23.04 22.55 -1.01
C ALA A 61 -22.87 22.51 -2.55
N SER A 62 -22.47 23.64 -3.15
CA SER A 62 -22.20 23.75 -4.60
C SER A 62 -20.87 23.12 -5.03
N GLN A 63 -19.96 22.82 -4.10
CA GLN A 63 -18.72 22.13 -4.44
C GLN A 63 -18.97 20.66 -4.84
N ALA A 64 -18.40 20.25 -5.97
CA ALA A 64 -18.46 18.88 -6.46
C ALA A 64 -17.86 17.90 -5.41
N PRO A 65 -18.41 16.68 -5.29
CA PRO A 65 -17.84 15.64 -4.43
C PRO A 65 -16.36 15.37 -4.73
N HIS A 66 -15.58 15.03 -3.71
CA HIS A 66 -14.15 14.84 -3.82
C HIS A 66 -13.74 13.75 -4.83
N HIS A 67 -14.55 12.71 -5.02
CA HIS A 67 -14.28 11.64 -5.99
C HIS A 67 -14.30 12.16 -7.44
N ILE A 68 -15.11 13.18 -7.78
CA ILE A 68 -15.14 13.76 -9.13
C ILE A 68 -13.80 14.43 -9.47
N SER A 69 -13.20 15.16 -8.53
CA SER A 69 -11.89 15.78 -8.76
C SER A 69 -10.79 14.72 -8.92
N THR A 70 -10.89 13.61 -8.17
CA THR A 70 -9.96 12.47 -8.29
C THR A 70 -10.10 11.79 -9.65
N TYR A 71 -11.32 11.55 -10.13
CA TYR A 71 -11.55 11.00 -11.46
C TYR A 71 -11.05 11.90 -12.59
N ARG A 72 -11.24 13.22 -12.46
CA ARG A 72 -10.68 14.18 -13.45
C ARG A 72 -9.16 14.11 -13.50
N LEU A 73 -8.51 14.00 -12.34
CA LEU A 73 -7.06 13.79 -12.27
C LEU A 73 -6.67 12.45 -12.91
N ALA A 74 -7.35 11.35 -12.56
CA ALA A 74 -7.10 10.04 -13.12
C ALA A 74 -7.27 10.03 -14.65
N ALA A 75 -8.31 10.66 -15.19
CA ALA A 75 -8.54 10.79 -16.61
C ALA A 75 -7.41 11.57 -17.30
N LEU A 76 -6.99 12.72 -16.74
CA LEU A 76 -5.87 13.49 -17.26
C LEU A 76 -4.58 12.66 -17.31
N LEU A 77 -4.25 11.94 -16.23
CA LEU A 77 -3.08 11.10 -16.16
C LEU A 77 -3.16 9.90 -17.14
N SER A 78 -4.36 9.32 -17.32
CA SER A 78 -4.56 8.22 -18.27
C SER A 78 -4.44 8.68 -19.73
N THR A 79 -5.00 9.84 -20.07
CA THR A 79 -4.92 10.37 -21.44
C THR A 79 -3.49 10.73 -21.82
N THR A 80 -2.73 11.34 -20.91
CA THR A 80 -1.32 11.65 -21.13
C THR A 80 -0.46 10.39 -21.18
N LEU A 81 -0.74 9.37 -20.34
CA LEU A 81 -0.07 8.08 -20.41
C LEU A 81 -0.34 7.38 -21.75
N ALA A 82 -1.59 7.33 -22.18
CA ALA A 82 -1.98 6.70 -23.45
C ALA A 82 -1.32 7.42 -24.64
N ALA A 83 -1.34 8.76 -24.66
CA ALA A 83 -0.70 9.53 -25.71
C ALA A 83 0.81 9.30 -25.80
N THR A 84 1.52 9.28 -24.66
CA THR A 84 2.97 9.01 -24.62
C THR A 84 3.29 7.58 -25.01
N LEU A 85 2.46 6.61 -24.61
CA LEU A 85 2.65 5.21 -24.98
C LEU A 85 2.39 4.98 -26.47
N LEU A 86 1.35 5.59 -27.05
CA LEU A 86 1.07 5.52 -28.50
C LEU A 86 2.19 6.19 -29.32
N LEU A 87 2.68 7.34 -28.85
CA LEU A 87 3.83 8.00 -29.48
C LEU A 87 5.07 7.08 -29.43
N PHE A 88 5.35 6.50 -28.29
CA PHE A 88 6.47 5.55 -28.11
C PHE A 88 6.34 4.35 -29.07
N TRP A 89 5.15 3.74 -29.19
CA TRP A 89 4.94 2.63 -30.14
C TRP A 89 5.08 3.05 -31.61
N ALA A 90 4.61 4.24 -31.96
CA ALA A 90 4.71 4.77 -33.32
C ALA A 90 6.18 4.99 -33.73
N LEU A 91 7.00 5.46 -32.80
CA LEU A 91 8.44 5.74 -33.03
C LEU A 91 9.28 4.48 -32.98
N THR A 92 9.05 3.60 -32.01
CA THR A 92 9.93 2.42 -31.79
C THR A 92 9.56 1.23 -32.65
N ARG A 93 8.26 1.08 -33.05
CA ARG A 93 7.76 -0.06 -33.83
C ARG A 93 8.18 -1.43 -33.28
N ARG A 94 8.49 -1.51 -31.98
CA ARG A 94 9.02 -2.67 -31.25
C ARG A 94 10.43 -3.09 -31.67
N ASP A 95 11.19 -2.21 -32.31
CA ASP A 95 12.60 -2.43 -32.60
C ASP A 95 13.40 -2.24 -31.30
N PRO A 96 14.18 -3.24 -30.85
CA PRO A 96 14.96 -3.18 -29.62
C PRO A 96 15.90 -1.97 -29.56
N ALA A 97 16.56 -1.62 -30.66
CA ALA A 97 17.49 -0.50 -30.72
C ALA A 97 16.75 0.84 -30.54
N LEU A 98 15.59 1.00 -31.17
CA LEU A 98 14.76 2.19 -31.04
C LEU A 98 14.09 2.27 -29.66
N VAL A 99 13.72 1.15 -29.04
CA VAL A 99 13.19 1.10 -27.68
C VAL A 99 14.21 1.64 -26.67
N ILE A 100 15.48 1.29 -26.83
CA ILE A 100 16.59 1.80 -26.01
C ILE A 100 16.86 3.28 -26.31
N TYR A 101 16.86 3.68 -27.58
CA TYR A 101 17.14 5.07 -27.98
C TYR A 101 16.10 6.09 -27.51
N TYR A 102 14.81 5.70 -27.51
CA TYR A 102 13.68 6.58 -27.11
C TYR A 102 13.28 6.42 -25.63
N ASP A 103 14.17 5.96 -24.78
CA ASP A 103 13.90 5.75 -23.34
C ASP A 103 13.59 7.04 -22.57
N TRP A 104 13.99 8.19 -23.09
CA TRP A 104 13.65 9.49 -22.54
C TRP A 104 12.15 9.80 -22.59
N ILE A 105 11.36 9.20 -23.50
CA ILE A 105 9.90 9.42 -23.60
C ILE A 105 9.20 8.94 -22.32
N PRO A 106 9.30 7.66 -21.91
CA PRO A 106 8.67 7.21 -20.68
C PRO A 106 9.27 7.86 -19.41
N MET A 107 10.57 8.21 -19.42
CA MET A 107 11.20 8.92 -18.31
C MET A 107 10.67 10.34 -18.17
N THR A 108 10.47 11.07 -19.27
CA THR A 108 9.82 12.39 -19.27
C THR A 108 8.41 12.31 -18.73
N TYR A 109 7.65 11.26 -19.10
CA TYR A 109 6.31 11.07 -18.53
C TYR A 109 6.35 10.87 -17.01
N LEU A 110 7.29 10.06 -16.48
CA LEU A 110 7.46 9.90 -15.03
C LEU A 110 7.82 11.21 -14.33
N LEU A 111 8.66 12.04 -14.94
CA LEU A 111 8.99 13.38 -14.43
C LEU A 111 7.77 14.32 -14.43
N VAL A 112 6.98 14.31 -15.51
CA VAL A 112 5.71 15.08 -15.58
C VAL A 112 4.73 14.59 -14.52
N LEU A 113 4.59 13.28 -14.35
CA LEU A 113 3.74 12.67 -13.30
C LEU A 113 4.18 13.17 -11.92
N ALA A 114 5.47 13.07 -11.59
CA ALA A 114 6.02 13.54 -10.32
C ALA A 114 5.79 15.07 -10.15
N GLY A 115 6.01 15.85 -11.20
CA GLY A 115 5.77 17.30 -11.22
C GLY A 115 4.31 17.66 -10.97
N LEU A 116 3.36 16.93 -11.56
CA LEU A 116 1.92 17.13 -11.34
C LEU A 116 1.51 16.88 -9.88
N PHE A 117 2.17 15.99 -9.19
CA PHE A 117 1.95 15.78 -7.75
C PHE A 117 2.70 16.80 -6.88
N ALA A 118 3.94 17.13 -7.22
CA ALA A 118 4.81 17.97 -6.41
C ALA A 118 4.51 19.47 -6.56
N VAL A 119 4.20 19.95 -7.78
CA VAL A 119 4.02 21.39 -8.05
C VAL A 119 2.57 21.79 -7.90
N PRO A 120 2.23 22.75 -7.03
CA PRO A 120 0.87 23.26 -6.89
C PRO A 120 0.52 24.21 -8.05
N LEU A 121 0.24 23.65 -9.23
CA LEU A 121 -0.22 24.43 -10.38
C LEU A 121 -1.55 25.14 -10.06
N ARG A 122 -1.59 26.44 -10.27
CA ARG A 122 -2.79 27.27 -10.13
C ARG A 122 -3.68 27.12 -11.37
N GLY A 123 -4.47 26.07 -11.41
CA GLY A 123 -5.43 25.86 -12.51
C GLY A 123 -6.69 25.19 -11.99
N GLY A 124 -7.87 25.62 -12.50
CA GLY A 124 -9.18 25.22 -12.01
C GLY A 124 -9.53 23.74 -12.08
N ALA A 125 -8.69 22.89 -12.70
CA ALA A 125 -8.92 21.45 -12.81
C ALA A 125 -8.44 20.65 -11.58
N MET A 126 -7.56 21.22 -10.74
CA MET A 126 -6.99 20.50 -9.59
C MET A 126 -7.01 21.36 -8.32
N PRO A 127 -7.74 20.98 -7.27
CA PRO A 127 -7.74 21.72 -6.02
C PRO A 127 -6.35 21.69 -5.38
N THR A 128 -5.74 22.87 -5.23
CA THR A 128 -4.40 23.06 -4.63
C THR A 128 -4.33 22.53 -3.19
N THR A 129 -5.45 22.61 -2.46
CA THR A 129 -5.57 22.19 -1.06
C THR A 129 -5.31 20.69 -0.88
N GLY A 130 -5.86 19.84 -1.76
CA GLY A 130 -5.68 18.38 -1.69
C GLY A 130 -4.23 17.96 -1.90
N ARG A 131 -3.56 18.54 -2.89
CA ARG A 131 -2.15 18.25 -3.19
C ARG A 131 -1.21 18.71 -2.06
N ARG A 132 -1.41 19.92 -1.54
CA ARG A 132 -0.63 20.42 -0.39
C ARG A 132 -0.78 19.51 0.81
N ARG A 133 -1.99 19.01 1.09
CA ARG A 133 -2.22 18.08 2.19
C ARG A 133 -1.58 16.72 1.92
N LEU A 134 -1.72 16.18 0.73
CA LEU A 134 -1.04 14.95 0.33
C LEU A 134 0.47 15.07 0.51
N LEU A 135 1.08 16.14 0.03
CA LEU A 135 2.52 16.37 0.17
C LEU A 135 2.93 16.55 1.63
N ALA A 136 2.15 17.28 2.43
CA ALA A 136 2.42 17.44 3.86
C ALA A 136 2.33 16.09 4.61
N THR A 137 1.31 15.28 4.29
CA THR A 137 1.15 13.92 4.84
C THR A 137 2.29 13.02 4.38
N LEU A 138 2.61 13.03 3.09
CA LEU A 138 3.71 12.23 2.53
C LEU A 138 5.06 12.60 3.16
N ARG A 139 5.36 13.90 3.30
CA ARG A 139 6.58 14.36 3.97
C ARG A 139 6.63 13.88 5.42
N ARG A 140 5.54 13.96 6.18
CA ARG A 140 5.49 13.48 7.57
C ARG A 140 5.66 11.96 7.62
N VAL A 141 4.94 11.23 6.79
CA VAL A 141 4.98 9.76 6.71
C VAL A 141 6.35 9.26 6.26
N SER A 142 6.97 9.87 5.24
CA SER A 142 8.29 9.44 4.73
C SER A 142 9.41 9.55 5.78
N LEU A 143 9.25 10.47 6.73
CA LEU A 143 10.13 10.57 7.88
C LEU A 143 9.72 9.63 9.04
N GLY A 144 8.73 8.75 8.83
CA GLY A 144 8.19 7.84 9.84
C GLY A 144 7.41 8.55 10.94
N GLY A 145 6.96 9.79 10.72
CA GLY A 145 6.11 10.54 11.63
C GLY A 145 4.66 10.06 11.59
N ILE A 146 3.93 10.39 12.65
CA ILE A 146 2.50 10.15 12.77
C ILE A 146 1.84 11.33 13.49
N ALA A 147 0.73 11.83 12.93
CA ALA A 147 -0.06 12.89 13.54
C ALA A 147 -0.73 12.42 14.84
N GLU A 148 -1.22 13.36 15.61
CA GLU A 148 -2.11 13.10 16.73
C GLU A 148 -3.52 12.75 16.27
N ALA A 149 -4.31 12.14 17.14
CA ALA A 149 -5.64 11.64 16.81
C ALA A 149 -6.54 12.72 16.18
N HIS A 150 -6.52 13.94 16.72
CA HIS A 150 -7.31 15.07 16.21
C HIS A 150 -6.76 15.70 14.92
N ASN A 151 -5.50 15.42 14.54
CA ASN A 151 -4.79 16.02 13.40
C ASN A 151 -4.71 15.11 12.15
N GLY A 152 -5.52 14.03 12.10
CA GLY A 152 -5.57 13.15 10.94
C GLY A 152 -4.65 11.94 11.01
N LYS A 153 -4.41 11.40 12.21
CA LYS A 153 -3.66 10.17 12.47
C LYS A 153 -4.06 9.02 11.53
N PHE A 154 -5.36 8.82 11.33
CA PHE A 154 -5.87 7.76 10.45
C PHE A 154 -5.39 7.92 9.00
N GLY A 155 -5.34 9.14 8.47
CA GLY A 155 -4.81 9.41 7.14
C GLY A 155 -3.34 9.04 6.98
N ASP A 156 -2.51 9.32 8.00
CA ASP A 156 -1.09 8.96 8.01
C ASP A 156 -0.91 7.43 8.05
N ILE A 157 -1.70 6.75 8.87
CA ILE A 157 -1.70 5.28 8.96
C ILE A 157 -2.10 4.67 7.61
N LEU A 158 -3.21 5.14 7.04
CA LEU A 158 -3.73 4.63 5.78
C LEU A 158 -2.72 4.80 4.63
N LEU A 159 -2.11 5.99 4.51
CA LEU A 159 -1.10 6.26 3.49
C LEU A 159 0.14 5.38 3.69
N ALA A 160 0.65 5.26 4.92
CA ALA A 160 1.82 4.43 5.20
C ALA A 160 1.56 2.94 4.92
N ASP A 161 0.35 2.44 5.22
CA ASP A 161 -0.05 1.07 4.90
C ASP A 161 -0.18 0.83 3.39
N VAL A 162 -0.67 1.82 2.63
CA VAL A 162 -0.68 1.77 1.18
C VAL A 162 0.74 1.68 0.64
N LEU A 163 1.67 2.50 1.13
CA LEU A 163 3.07 2.49 0.69
C LEU A 163 3.75 1.13 0.87
N THR A 164 3.36 0.31 1.86
CA THR A 164 3.93 -1.05 2.01
C THR A 164 3.65 -1.94 0.81
N SER A 165 2.49 -1.82 0.17
CA SER A 165 2.15 -2.56 -1.05
C SER A 165 2.79 -1.96 -2.31
N TYR A 166 3.26 -0.72 -2.24
CA TYR A 166 4.00 -0.04 -3.31
C TYR A 166 5.52 -0.17 -3.20
N ALA A 167 6.04 -0.93 -2.24
CA ALA A 167 7.48 -1.09 -2.03
C ALA A 167 8.23 -1.53 -3.31
N LYS A 168 7.67 -2.49 -4.06
CA LYS A 168 8.25 -2.95 -5.34
C LYS A 168 8.17 -1.88 -6.43
N VAL A 169 7.08 -1.10 -6.48
CA VAL A 169 6.91 0.01 -7.43
C VAL A 169 7.93 1.11 -7.15
N LEU A 170 8.21 1.41 -5.88
CA LEU A 170 9.26 2.35 -5.48
C LEU A 170 10.65 1.85 -5.88
N ALA A 171 10.91 0.55 -5.71
CA ALA A 171 12.16 -0.06 -6.15
C ALA A 171 12.32 -0.01 -7.68
N ASP A 172 11.27 -0.31 -8.44
CA ASP A 172 11.28 -0.23 -9.90
C ASP A 172 11.42 1.21 -10.39
N LEU A 173 10.83 2.19 -9.71
CA LEU A 173 11.05 3.62 -9.98
C LEU A 173 12.53 4.01 -9.80
N TYR A 174 13.15 3.53 -8.72
CA TYR A 174 14.58 3.73 -8.48
C TYR A 174 15.43 3.07 -9.59
N ILE A 175 15.11 1.84 -9.98
CA ILE A 175 15.83 1.11 -11.05
C ILE A 175 15.72 1.89 -12.36
N CYS A 176 14.54 2.40 -12.73
CA CYS A 176 14.39 3.25 -13.92
C CYS A 176 15.30 4.48 -13.88
N ALA A 177 15.32 5.20 -12.75
CA ALA A 177 16.16 6.37 -12.58
C ALA A 177 17.65 6.03 -12.59
N CYS A 178 18.05 4.96 -11.89
CA CYS A 178 19.44 4.50 -11.83
C CYS A 178 19.95 4.13 -13.22
N MET A 179 19.22 3.29 -13.97
CA MET A 179 19.61 2.86 -15.31
C MET A 179 19.65 4.01 -16.31
N PHE A 180 18.72 4.97 -16.20
CA PHE A 180 18.68 6.16 -17.05
C PHE A 180 19.87 7.11 -16.82
N LEU A 181 20.33 7.21 -15.56
CA LEU A 181 21.44 8.10 -15.19
C LEU A 181 22.83 7.46 -15.33
N THR A 182 22.90 6.15 -15.49
CA THR A 182 24.16 5.42 -15.65
C THR A 182 24.65 5.55 -17.10
N SER A 183 25.92 5.89 -17.28
CA SER A 183 26.55 6.00 -18.61
C SER A 183 26.40 4.69 -19.39
N GLY A 184 25.81 4.76 -20.59
CA GLY A 184 25.55 3.59 -21.44
C GLY A 184 24.36 2.72 -21.00
N GLY A 185 23.65 3.10 -19.92
CA GLY A 185 22.41 2.45 -19.50
C GLY A 185 21.19 3.00 -20.22
N SER A 186 20.08 2.27 -20.18
CA SER A 186 18.77 2.74 -20.64
C SER A 186 17.66 2.24 -19.71
N ALA A 187 16.72 3.13 -19.37
CA ALA A 187 15.58 2.82 -18.52
C ALA A 187 14.61 1.81 -19.14
N THR A 188 14.67 1.63 -20.46
CA THR A 188 13.81 0.70 -21.21
C THR A 188 14.50 -0.64 -21.53
N ALA A 189 15.80 -0.77 -21.21
CA ALA A 189 16.53 -2.02 -21.30
C ALA A 189 16.00 -3.06 -20.28
N ARG A 190 16.57 -4.25 -20.27
CA ARG A 190 16.25 -5.27 -19.26
C ARG A 190 16.52 -4.71 -17.86
N PRO A 191 15.55 -4.77 -16.92
CA PRO A 191 15.73 -4.18 -15.60
C PRO A 191 16.90 -4.78 -14.82
N ASP A 192 17.92 -3.96 -14.57
CA ASP A 192 19.04 -4.33 -13.71
C ASP A 192 18.71 -4.02 -12.25
N ARG A 193 18.33 -5.07 -11.51
CA ARG A 193 18.01 -4.96 -10.08
C ARG A 193 19.26 -4.84 -9.19
N GLY A 194 20.45 -4.88 -9.76
CA GLY A 194 21.73 -4.61 -9.10
C GLY A 194 22.22 -3.17 -9.27
N CYS A 195 21.52 -2.35 -10.08
CA CYS A 195 21.88 -0.96 -10.32
C CYS A 195 22.03 -0.17 -9.00
N GLY A 196 23.17 0.52 -8.84
CA GLY A 196 23.52 1.21 -7.59
C GLY A 196 24.04 0.30 -6.47
N GLY A 197 24.23 -1.00 -6.74
CA GLY A 197 24.77 -1.98 -5.81
C GLY A 197 23.72 -2.89 -5.17
N ALA A 198 24.18 -4.01 -4.63
CA ALA A 198 23.32 -5.11 -4.14
C ALA A 198 22.42 -4.72 -2.94
N VAL A 199 22.71 -3.63 -2.23
CA VAL A 199 22.05 -3.25 -0.98
C VAL A 199 20.95 -2.21 -1.19
N VAL A 200 21.04 -1.37 -2.21
CA VAL A 200 20.13 -0.21 -2.37
C VAL A 200 18.70 -0.65 -2.63
N VAL A 201 18.47 -1.57 -3.55
CA VAL A 201 17.14 -2.09 -3.88
C VAL A 201 16.48 -2.77 -2.66
N PRO A 202 17.15 -3.67 -1.90
CA PRO A 202 16.63 -4.19 -0.63
C PRO A 202 16.28 -3.11 0.40
N LEU A 203 17.09 -2.05 0.54
CA LEU A 203 16.79 -0.93 1.44
C LEU A 203 15.51 -0.18 1.02
N ILE A 204 15.33 0.08 -0.27
CA ILE A 204 14.11 0.73 -0.78
C ILE A 204 12.88 -0.15 -0.53
N LEU A 205 12.99 -1.47 -0.72
CA LEU A 205 11.93 -2.42 -0.42
C LEU A 205 11.57 -2.45 1.07
N ALA A 206 12.56 -2.28 1.95
CA ALA A 206 12.38 -2.27 3.40
C ALA A 206 11.79 -0.95 3.93
N LEU A 207 11.99 0.17 3.21
CA LEU A 207 11.64 1.51 3.65
C LEU A 207 10.19 1.67 4.11
N PRO A 208 9.15 1.25 3.36
CA PRO A 208 7.77 1.41 3.80
C PRO A 208 7.46 0.62 5.09
N SER A 209 8.00 -0.60 5.24
CA SER A 209 7.87 -1.40 6.46
C SER A 209 8.59 -0.76 7.64
N ALA A 210 9.76 -0.16 7.43
CA ALA A 210 10.50 0.59 8.45
C ALA A 210 9.74 1.85 8.90
N ILE A 211 9.10 2.57 7.98
CA ILE A 211 8.22 3.71 8.28
C ILE A 211 7.09 3.26 9.21
N ARG A 212 6.39 2.18 8.85
CA ARG A 212 5.29 1.65 9.67
C ARG A 212 5.76 1.13 11.02
N LEU A 213 6.88 0.42 11.07
CA LEU A 213 7.49 -0.01 12.33
C LEU A 213 7.75 1.19 13.25
N ARG A 214 8.37 2.25 12.73
CA ARG A 214 8.63 3.48 13.49
C ARG A 214 7.34 4.11 14.00
N GLN A 215 6.30 4.21 13.18
CA GLN A 215 4.99 4.74 13.58
C GLN A 215 4.37 3.93 14.73
N CYS A 216 4.43 2.60 14.67
CA CYS A 216 3.94 1.73 15.73
C CYS A 216 4.71 1.92 17.04
N LEU A 217 6.04 2.08 16.97
CA LEU A 217 6.87 2.35 18.14
C LEU A 217 6.59 3.73 18.76
N ILE A 218 6.33 4.76 17.94
CA ILE A 218 5.90 6.08 18.42
C ILE A 218 4.57 5.96 19.16
N GLU A 219 3.59 5.25 18.61
CA GLU A 219 2.30 5.03 19.27
C GLU A 219 2.44 4.26 20.58
N TYR A 220 3.25 3.20 20.58
CA TYR A 220 3.58 2.47 21.80
C TYR A 220 4.19 3.38 22.88
N SER A 221 5.16 4.23 22.50
CA SER A 221 5.80 5.18 23.39
C SER A 221 4.81 6.22 23.92
N ARG A 222 3.89 6.74 23.08
CA ARG A 222 2.84 7.68 23.48
C ARG A 222 1.92 7.07 24.54
N VAL A 223 1.44 5.83 24.31
CA VAL A 223 0.57 5.14 25.29
C VAL A 223 1.31 4.91 26.61
N ARG A 224 2.58 4.50 26.55
CA ARG A 224 3.39 4.24 27.75
C ARG A 224 3.71 5.52 28.56
N SER A 225 3.82 6.66 27.86
CA SER A 225 4.13 7.96 28.48
C SER A 225 2.87 8.74 28.89
N ALA A 226 1.68 8.27 28.50
CA ALA A 226 0.42 8.93 28.85
C ALA A 226 0.09 8.78 30.34
N PRO A 227 -0.53 9.78 30.97
CA PRO A 227 -1.07 9.65 32.32
C PRO A 227 -2.05 8.47 32.41
N TYR A 228 -2.05 7.78 33.56
CA TYR A 228 -2.86 6.57 33.77
C TYR A 228 -4.36 6.74 33.43
N LYS A 229 -4.90 7.93 33.59
CA LYS A 229 -6.29 8.26 33.27
C LYS A 229 -6.60 8.28 31.76
N GLU A 230 -5.57 8.48 30.92
CA GLU A 230 -5.69 8.53 29.45
C GLU A 230 -5.16 7.26 28.76
N SER A 231 -4.43 6.41 29.49
CA SER A 231 -3.85 5.21 28.92
C SER A 231 -4.82 4.04 28.97
N VAL A 232 -5.31 3.65 27.80
CA VAL A 232 -6.11 2.42 27.65
C VAL A 232 -5.14 1.24 27.47
N GLY A 233 -4.74 0.63 28.58
CA GLY A 233 -3.87 -0.54 28.58
C GLY A 233 -2.37 -0.20 28.41
N TRP A 234 -1.54 -1.24 28.27
CA TRP A 234 -0.07 -1.13 28.23
C TRP A 234 0.51 -0.92 26.81
N GLY A 235 -0.36 -0.73 25.80
CA GLY A 235 0.07 -0.49 24.41
C GLY A 235 0.51 -1.73 23.63
N GLY A 236 0.27 -2.94 24.14
CA GLY A 236 0.70 -4.20 23.51
C GLY A 236 0.20 -4.40 22.09
N GLN A 237 -0.96 -3.85 21.75
CA GLN A 237 -1.46 -3.88 20.38
C GLN A 237 -0.55 -3.11 19.40
N HIS A 238 0.06 -1.99 19.84
CA HIS A 238 1.00 -1.23 19.00
C HIS A 238 2.32 -1.99 18.82
N LEU A 239 2.77 -2.70 19.87
CA LEU A 239 3.95 -3.53 19.78
C LEU A 239 3.71 -4.76 18.88
N ALA A 240 2.55 -5.42 18.99
CA ALA A 240 2.17 -6.51 18.09
C ALA A 240 2.07 -6.04 16.64
N ASN A 241 1.57 -4.82 16.39
CA ASN A 241 1.58 -4.21 15.07
C ASN A 241 3.01 -3.88 14.58
N ALA A 242 3.91 -3.47 15.48
CA ALA A 242 5.32 -3.31 15.16
C ALA A 242 5.96 -4.63 14.71
N VAL A 243 5.67 -5.75 15.40
CA VAL A 243 6.09 -7.10 14.99
C VAL A 243 5.56 -7.45 13.60
N LYS A 244 4.29 -7.13 13.26
CA LYS A 244 3.73 -7.32 11.91
C LYS A 244 4.66 -6.74 10.82
N TYR A 245 5.11 -5.50 10.98
CA TYR A 245 5.97 -4.87 9.98
C TYR A 245 7.42 -5.35 10.03
N SER A 246 7.90 -5.80 11.18
CA SER A 246 9.25 -6.36 11.32
C SER A 246 9.41 -7.70 10.59
N THR A 247 8.33 -8.48 10.41
CA THR A 247 8.38 -9.76 9.67
C THR A 247 8.75 -9.59 8.19
N ALA A 248 8.65 -8.39 7.63
CA ALA A 248 9.06 -8.10 6.26
C ALA A 248 10.59 -8.14 6.07
N PHE A 249 11.37 -7.74 7.07
CA PHE A 249 12.83 -7.64 6.94
C PHE A 249 13.53 -8.98 6.68
N PRO A 250 13.24 -10.07 7.41
CA PRO A 250 13.83 -11.37 7.10
C PRO A 250 13.56 -11.81 5.66
N VAL A 251 12.34 -11.59 5.15
CA VAL A 251 11.98 -11.95 3.77
C VAL A 251 12.80 -11.16 2.76
N ILE A 252 12.98 -9.85 2.99
CA ILE A 252 13.75 -8.97 2.09
C ILE A 252 15.23 -9.37 2.11
N ILE A 253 15.81 -9.59 3.30
CA ILE A 253 17.23 -9.96 3.48
C ILE A 253 17.49 -11.31 2.81
N LEU A 254 16.67 -12.34 3.11
CA LEU A 254 16.84 -13.66 2.53
C LEU A 254 16.63 -13.67 1.02
N THR A 255 15.72 -12.84 0.49
CA THR A 255 15.56 -12.65 -0.97
C THR A 255 16.81 -12.00 -1.60
N ALA A 256 17.45 -11.06 -0.91
CA ALA A 256 18.70 -10.46 -1.38
C ALA A 256 19.84 -11.49 -1.37
N MET A 257 19.94 -12.31 -0.33
CA MET A 257 20.92 -13.40 -0.23
C MET A 257 20.74 -14.45 -1.32
N GLN A 258 19.49 -14.85 -1.64
CA GLN A 258 19.21 -15.76 -2.76
C GLN A 258 19.71 -15.22 -4.11
N ARG A 259 19.66 -13.90 -4.31
CA ARG A 259 20.14 -13.28 -5.55
C ARG A 259 21.67 -13.24 -5.63
N SER A 260 22.34 -13.02 -4.50
CA SER A 260 23.81 -12.95 -4.47
C SER A 260 24.48 -14.33 -4.53
N GLY A 261 23.82 -15.39 -4.05
CA GLY A 261 24.36 -16.76 -4.02
C GLY A 261 24.24 -17.55 -5.34
N GLY A 262 23.68 -16.97 -6.38
CA GLY A 262 23.46 -17.65 -7.68
C GLY A 262 24.62 -17.60 -8.67
N SER A 263 25.78 -17.04 -8.32
CA SER A 263 26.85 -16.75 -9.30
C SER A 263 28.10 -17.63 -9.24
N ASP A 264 28.29 -18.46 -8.20
CA ASP A 264 29.50 -19.32 -8.09
C ASP A 264 29.12 -20.76 -7.69
N GLY A 265 29.40 -21.71 -8.55
CA GLY A 265 28.89 -23.09 -8.47
C GLY A 265 29.80 -24.08 -7.72
N GLY A 266 29.80 -24.11 -6.38
CA GLY A 266 30.48 -25.12 -5.56
C GLY A 266 29.52 -25.98 -4.73
N GLU A 267 29.88 -27.26 -4.42
CA GLU A 267 29.04 -28.19 -3.62
C GLU A 267 28.67 -27.67 -2.21
N LYS A 268 29.54 -26.88 -1.56
CA LYS A 268 29.26 -26.21 -0.28
C LYS A 268 28.20 -25.11 -0.42
N GLU A 269 28.13 -24.50 -1.58
CA GLU A 269 27.17 -23.43 -1.92
C GLU A 269 25.75 -23.97 -2.13
N SER A 270 25.62 -25.20 -2.66
CA SER A 270 24.30 -25.84 -2.82
C SER A 270 23.60 -26.09 -1.46
N THR A 271 24.36 -26.44 -0.43
CA THR A 271 23.82 -26.65 0.94
C THR A 271 23.48 -25.34 1.64
N VAL A 272 24.28 -24.28 1.46
CA VAL A 272 23.99 -22.94 1.97
C VAL A 272 22.75 -22.37 1.28
N ASN A 273 22.65 -22.50 -0.03
CA ASN A 273 21.49 -22.06 -0.82
C ASN A 273 20.21 -22.82 -0.41
N ALA A 274 20.28 -24.12 -0.14
CA ALA A 274 19.16 -24.89 0.39
C ALA A 274 18.73 -24.41 1.79
N GLY A 275 19.67 -24.03 2.66
CA GLY A 275 19.39 -23.43 3.97
C GLY A 275 18.68 -22.08 3.86
N VAL A 276 19.21 -21.20 3.00
CA VAL A 276 18.60 -19.87 2.73
C VAL A 276 17.20 -20.00 2.15
N ASN A 277 16.96 -20.95 1.24
CA ASN A 277 15.65 -21.21 0.66
C ASN A 277 14.63 -21.68 1.70
N ARG A 278 15.01 -22.58 2.62
CA ARG A 278 14.14 -23.02 3.73
C ARG A 278 13.83 -21.88 4.70
N ALA A 279 14.84 -21.08 5.05
CA ALA A 279 14.65 -19.92 5.92
C ALA A 279 13.75 -18.87 5.26
N TRP A 280 13.93 -18.60 3.96
CA TRP A 280 13.06 -17.73 3.18
C TRP A 280 11.61 -18.22 3.18
N LEU A 281 11.40 -19.53 2.93
CA LEU A 281 10.05 -20.11 2.95
C LEU A 281 9.39 -19.93 4.32
N ALA A 282 10.10 -20.24 5.40
CA ALA A 282 9.59 -20.06 6.75
C ALA A 282 9.23 -18.58 7.03
N ALA A 283 10.11 -17.65 6.67
CA ALA A 283 9.89 -16.21 6.85
C ALA A 283 8.66 -15.73 6.07
N VAL A 284 8.50 -16.16 4.81
CA VAL A 284 7.35 -15.77 3.96
C VAL A 284 6.04 -16.33 4.51
N VAL A 285 6.03 -17.58 4.97
CA VAL A 285 4.83 -18.18 5.60
C VAL A 285 4.44 -17.42 6.86
N VAL A 286 5.40 -17.15 7.76
CA VAL A 286 5.15 -16.38 8.99
C VAL A 286 4.62 -14.99 8.66
N GLN A 287 5.25 -14.28 7.74
CA GLN A 287 4.81 -12.96 7.31
C GLN A 287 3.39 -12.99 6.73
N SER A 288 3.11 -13.93 5.82
CA SER A 288 1.81 -14.04 5.15
C SER A 288 0.69 -14.34 6.14
N LEU A 289 0.87 -15.31 7.02
CA LEU A 289 -0.15 -15.70 8.00
C LEU A 289 -0.35 -14.64 9.08
N TYR A 290 0.74 -14.05 9.60
CA TYR A 290 0.63 -13.01 10.62
C TYR A 290 -0.06 -11.75 10.09
N THR A 291 0.32 -11.31 8.90
CA THR A 291 -0.31 -10.14 8.27
C THR A 291 -1.76 -10.40 7.88
N PHE A 292 -2.09 -11.61 7.42
CA PHE A 292 -3.47 -12.02 7.15
C PHE A 292 -4.33 -12.00 8.42
N TYR A 293 -3.85 -12.66 9.50
CA TYR A 293 -4.51 -12.62 10.79
C TYR A 293 -4.77 -11.18 11.26
N TRP A 294 -3.77 -10.31 11.11
CA TRP A 294 -3.88 -8.91 11.50
C TRP A 294 -4.95 -8.16 10.72
N ASP A 295 -4.96 -8.32 9.40
CA ASP A 295 -5.93 -7.64 8.53
C ASP A 295 -7.37 -8.04 8.91
N VAL A 296 -7.62 -9.33 9.09
CA VAL A 296 -8.95 -9.84 9.45
C VAL A 296 -9.38 -9.39 10.86
N THR A 297 -8.51 -9.55 11.86
CA THR A 297 -8.90 -9.35 13.27
C THR A 297 -8.76 -7.92 13.76
N LYS A 298 -7.76 -7.18 13.27
CA LYS A 298 -7.44 -5.84 13.80
C LYS A 298 -7.83 -4.72 12.84
N ASP A 299 -7.58 -4.91 11.54
CA ASP A 299 -7.87 -3.88 10.55
C ASP A 299 -9.34 -3.89 10.11
N TRP A 300 -9.94 -5.08 10.00
CA TRP A 300 -11.36 -5.24 9.62
C TRP A 300 -12.29 -5.53 10.81
N ASP A 301 -11.73 -5.74 12.01
CA ASP A 301 -12.49 -5.96 13.25
C ASP A 301 -13.50 -7.13 13.14
N LEU A 302 -13.04 -8.25 12.54
CA LEU A 302 -13.81 -9.47 12.40
C LEU A 302 -13.35 -10.49 13.45
N THR A 303 -14.30 -11.23 14.05
CA THR A 303 -14.03 -12.22 15.10
C THR A 303 -13.94 -13.66 14.57
N LEU A 304 -13.65 -13.84 13.29
CA LEU A 304 -13.59 -15.16 12.65
C LEU A 304 -12.59 -16.13 13.32
N PHE A 305 -11.51 -15.60 13.89
CA PHE A 305 -10.46 -16.38 14.57
C PHE A 305 -10.58 -16.35 16.10
N SER A 306 -11.62 -15.71 16.62
CA SER A 306 -11.89 -15.65 18.06
C SER A 306 -12.60 -16.90 18.56
N SER A 307 -12.76 -16.99 19.88
CA SER A 307 -13.51 -18.10 20.51
C SER A 307 -14.93 -18.21 19.95
N ALA A 308 -15.52 -19.42 20.04
CA ALA A 308 -16.88 -19.65 19.56
C ALA A 308 -17.90 -18.73 20.26
N ARG A 309 -17.66 -18.37 21.52
CA ARG A 309 -18.51 -17.46 22.31
C ARG A 309 -18.50 -16.04 21.73
N GLU A 310 -17.32 -15.51 21.37
CA GLU A 310 -17.19 -14.18 20.77
C GLU A 310 -17.73 -14.16 19.35
N ARG A 311 -17.45 -15.19 18.57
CA ARG A 311 -17.89 -15.33 17.19
C ARG A 311 -19.41 -15.39 17.02
N ASN A 312 -20.11 -15.92 18.02
CA ASN A 312 -21.57 -16.05 18.05
C ASN A 312 -22.23 -15.03 18.98
N ALA A 313 -21.48 -14.03 19.43
CA ALA A 313 -22.05 -12.94 20.23
C ALA A 313 -23.13 -12.18 19.44
N PRO A 314 -24.19 -11.67 20.10
CA PRO A 314 -25.28 -10.92 19.43
C PRO A 314 -24.78 -9.73 18.61
N ASP A 315 -23.65 -9.14 19.02
CA ASP A 315 -23.05 -7.99 18.35
C ASP A 315 -22.14 -8.38 17.17
N GLN A 316 -21.79 -9.68 17.04
CA GLN A 316 -20.87 -10.17 16.01
C GLN A 316 -21.37 -11.51 15.42
N PRO A 317 -22.56 -11.56 14.82
CA PRO A 317 -23.14 -12.79 14.32
C PRO A 317 -22.24 -13.40 13.22
N TRP A 318 -21.93 -14.71 13.36
CA TRP A 318 -21.10 -15.45 12.40
C TRP A 318 -19.68 -14.91 12.21
N GLY A 319 -19.16 -14.22 13.23
CA GLY A 319 -17.83 -13.60 13.18
C GLY A 319 -17.77 -12.30 12.39
N LEU A 320 -18.91 -11.77 11.97
CA LEU A 320 -19.04 -10.46 11.33
C LEU A 320 -19.58 -9.43 12.34
N ARG A 321 -19.39 -8.15 12.04
CA ARG A 321 -19.97 -7.05 12.83
C ARG A 321 -21.46 -6.94 12.60
N ARG A 322 -22.21 -6.51 13.62
CA ARG A 322 -23.66 -6.29 13.50
C ARG A 322 -24.02 -5.20 12.50
N ARG A 323 -23.21 -4.13 12.41
CA ARG A 323 -23.41 -3.04 11.45
C ARG A 323 -22.41 -3.21 10.29
N LEU A 324 -22.94 -3.54 9.14
CA LEU A 324 -22.20 -3.64 7.88
C LEU A 324 -22.70 -2.53 6.96
N HIS A 325 -21.80 -1.68 6.46
CA HIS A 325 -22.12 -0.59 5.53
C HIS A 325 -21.85 -1.00 4.08
N ILE A 326 -20.86 -1.89 3.86
CA ILE A 326 -20.55 -2.41 2.54
C ILE A 326 -21.58 -3.48 2.18
N GLN A 327 -22.51 -3.11 1.31
CA GLN A 327 -23.62 -3.96 0.87
C GLN A 327 -23.36 -4.51 -0.55
N PRO A 328 -24.02 -5.58 -1.03
CA PRO A 328 -25.37 -6.01 -0.64
C PRO A 328 -25.46 -7.18 0.34
N ALA A 329 -24.38 -7.93 0.64
CA ALA A 329 -24.57 -9.13 1.42
C ALA A 329 -23.34 -9.52 2.29
N PRO A 330 -23.54 -10.18 3.44
CA PRO A 330 -22.46 -10.64 4.32
C PRO A 330 -21.40 -11.53 3.64
N PHE A 331 -21.76 -12.26 2.59
CA PHE A 331 -20.83 -13.13 1.87
C PHE A 331 -19.64 -12.36 1.25
N ILE A 332 -19.78 -11.05 0.94
CA ILE A 332 -18.69 -10.23 0.41
C ILE A 332 -17.53 -10.18 1.40
N TYR A 333 -17.80 -10.12 2.69
CA TYR A 333 -16.75 -10.11 3.72
C TYR A 333 -15.98 -11.42 3.72
N TYR A 334 -16.67 -12.57 3.66
CA TYR A 334 -16.01 -13.88 3.56
C TYR A 334 -15.22 -14.04 2.27
N PHE A 335 -15.81 -13.60 1.14
CA PHE A 335 -15.13 -13.62 -0.15
C PHE A 335 -13.82 -12.81 -0.11
N VAL A 336 -13.86 -11.61 0.47
CA VAL A 336 -12.66 -10.75 0.58
C VAL A 336 -11.63 -11.34 1.53
N VAL A 337 -12.02 -12.00 2.62
CA VAL A 337 -11.11 -12.73 3.50
C VAL A 337 -10.38 -13.84 2.74
N VAL A 338 -11.11 -14.64 1.94
CA VAL A 338 -10.50 -15.68 1.10
C VAL A 338 -9.61 -15.09 0.02
N LEU A 339 -10.05 -14.01 -0.62
CA LEU A 339 -9.27 -13.29 -1.63
C LEU A 339 -7.97 -12.72 -1.06
N ASP A 340 -8.00 -12.09 0.11
CA ASP A 340 -6.79 -11.56 0.77
C ASP A 340 -5.80 -12.68 1.06
N LEU A 341 -6.26 -13.83 1.58
CA LEU A 341 -5.40 -14.99 1.81
C LEU A 341 -4.79 -15.51 0.51
N ALA A 342 -5.60 -15.70 -0.53
CA ALA A 342 -5.13 -16.19 -1.82
C ALA A 342 -4.06 -15.28 -2.44
N LEU A 343 -4.30 -13.95 -2.41
CA LEU A 343 -3.35 -12.97 -2.93
C LEU A 343 -2.07 -12.87 -2.08
N ARG A 344 -2.13 -13.15 -0.78
CA ARG A 344 -0.94 -13.24 0.08
C ARG A 344 -0.12 -14.50 -0.16
N CYS A 345 -0.74 -15.56 -0.65
CA CYS A 345 -0.08 -16.84 -0.95
C CYS A 345 0.46 -16.92 -2.39
N THR A 346 0.48 -15.83 -3.15
CA THR A 346 1.03 -15.82 -4.54
C THR A 346 2.50 -16.22 -4.63
N TRP A 347 3.27 -16.16 -3.53
CA TRP A 347 4.65 -16.66 -3.45
C TRP A 347 4.75 -18.18 -3.70
N VAL A 348 3.66 -18.94 -3.51
CA VAL A 348 3.60 -20.38 -3.83
C VAL A 348 3.88 -20.63 -5.32
N LEU A 349 3.58 -19.66 -6.18
CA LEU A 349 3.88 -19.74 -7.61
C LEU A 349 5.38 -19.89 -7.90
N LYS A 350 6.26 -19.40 -7.00
CA LYS A 350 7.71 -19.58 -7.11
C LYS A 350 8.18 -20.99 -6.73
N LEU A 351 7.35 -21.75 -6.02
CA LEU A 351 7.70 -23.12 -5.58
C LEU A 351 7.28 -24.18 -6.59
N SER A 352 6.47 -23.82 -7.58
CA SER A 352 5.98 -24.77 -8.60
C SER A 352 6.96 -24.90 -9.75
N PRO A 353 7.55 -26.08 -9.99
CA PRO A 353 8.56 -26.29 -11.04
C PRO A 353 8.07 -25.97 -12.46
N GLY A 354 6.75 -26.06 -12.70
CA GLY A 354 6.14 -25.70 -13.99
C GLY A 354 5.91 -24.20 -14.18
N LEU A 355 5.90 -23.43 -13.08
CA LEU A 355 5.63 -21.99 -13.06
C LEU A 355 6.92 -21.16 -12.90
N ASP A 356 8.07 -21.80 -12.68
CA ASP A 356 9.37 -21.12 -12.60
C ASP A 356 9.69 -20.32 -13.87
N ARG A 357 9.30 -20.80 -15.04
CA ARG A 357 9.40 -20.06 -16.30
C ARG A 357 8.56 -18.77 -16.28
N LEU A 358 7.44 -18.76 -15.57
CA LEU A 358 6.62 -17.56 -15.38
C LEU A 358 7.24 -16.61 -14.36
N SER A 359 7.97 -17.12 -13.34
CA SER A 359 8.56 -16.27 -12.30
C SER A 359 9.73 -15.42 -12.81
N GLY A 360 10.41 -15.86 -13.87
CA GLY A 360 11.48 -15.11 -14.55
C GLY A 360 11.01 -14.12 -15.61
N TRP A 361 9.73 -14.18 -15.99
CA TRP A 361 9.19 -13.31 -17.03
C TRP A 361 8.72 -11.97 -16.44
N GLU A 362 9.17 -10.87 -17.06
CA GLU A 362 8.87 -9.51 -16.58
C GLU A 362 7.36 -9.20 -16.50
N GLY A 363 6.56 -9.82 -17.38
CA GLY A 363 5.11 -9.69 -17.35
C GLY A 363 4.47 -10.29 -16.10
N SER A 364 4.95 -11.44 -15.63
CA SER A 364 4.43 -12.06 -14.40
C SER A 364 4.79 -11.24 -13.16
N LEU A 365 5.99 -10.66 -13.10
CA LEU A 365 6.38 -9.76 -12.01
C LEU A 365 5.46 -8.52 -11.96
N PHE A 366 5.13 -7.96 -13.13
CA PHE A 366 4.18 -6.85 -13.24
C PHE A 366 2.78 -7.25 -12.76
N VAL A 367 2.27 -8.42 -13.18
CA VAL A 367 0.96 -8.94 -12.72
C VAL A 367 0.94 -9.14 -11.21
N LEU A 368 2.00 -9.72 -10.63
CA LEU A 368 2.10 -9.88 -9.16
C LEU A 368 2.11 -8.54 -8.42
N GLN A 369 2.77 -7.52 -8.96
CA GLN A 369 2.71 -6.17 -8.40
C GLN A 369 1.30 -5.59 -8.48
N LEU A 370 0.63 -5.75 -9.62
CA LEU A 370 -0.73 -5.27 -9.82
C LEU A 370 -1.73 -5.96 -8.87
N LEU A 371 -1.59 -7.27 -8.68
CA LEU A 371 -2.41 -8.03 -7.72
C LEU A 371 -2.19 -7.57 -6.28
N GLU A 372 -0.96 -7.23 -5.89
CA GLU A 372 -0.67 -6.69 -4.55
C GLU A 372 -1.32 -5.30 -4.37
N VAL A 373 -1.26 -4.44 -5.39
CA VAL A 373 -1.92 -3.13 -5.38
C VAL A 373 -3.44 -3.28 -5.34
N LEU A 374 -4.00 -4.21 -6.11
CA LEU A 374 -5.43 -4.53 -6.10
C LEU A 374 -5.89 -5.04 -4.73
N ARG A 375 -5.12 -5.94 -4.10
CA ARG A 375 -5.36 -6.41 -2.75
C ARG A 375 -5.44 -5.25 -1.76
N ARG A 376 -4.50 -4.31 -1.82
CA ARG A 376 -4.48 -3.12 -0.96
C ARG A 376 -5.65 -2.18 -1.27
N TRP A 377 -6.03 -2.04 -2.51
CA TRP A 377 -7.20 -1.26 -2.90
C TRP A 377 -8.49 -1.81 -2.28
N VAL A 378 -8.70 -3.12 -2.33
CA VAL A 378 -9.85 -3.80 -1.68
C VAL A 378 -9.78 -3.62 -0.16
N TRP A 379 -8.61 -3.80 0.45
CA TRP A 379 -8.39 -3.66 1.90
C TRP A 379 -8.83 -2.28 2.42
N ILE A 380 -8.66 -1.20 1.65
CA ILE A 380 -9.02 0.16 2.04
C ILE A 380 -10.52 0.27 2.37
N PHE A 381 -11.41 -0.35 1.59
CA PHE A 381 -12.85 -0.27 1.83
C PHE A 381 -13.20 -0.73 3.26
N PHE A 382 -12.74 -1.90 3.64
CA PHE A 382 -13.04 -2.51 4.94
C PHE A 382 -12.32 -1.79 6.09
N ARG A 383 -11.12 -1.32 5.85
CA ARG A 383 -10.35 -0.57 6.86
C ARG A 383 -11.00 0.80 7.18
N VAL A 384 -11.49 1.48 6.16
CA VAL A 384 -12.19 2.77 6.32
C VAL A 384 -13.56 2.57 6.98
N GLU A 385 -14.29 1.52 6.61
CA GLU A 385 -15.55 1.15 7.26
C GLU A 385 -15.34 0.87 8.75
N THR A 386 -14.33 0.10 9.12
CA THR A 386 -13.99 -0.19 10.52
C THR A 386 -13.71 1.10 11.30
N GLU A 387 -12.93 2.01 10.75
CA GLU A 387 -12.63 3.28 11.40
C GLU A 387 -13.87 4.16 11.56
N HIS A 388 -14.77 4.16 10.57
CA HIS A 388 -16.03 4.88 10.65
C HIS A 388 -16.90 4.35 11.79
N ILE A 389 -17.03 3.04 11.94
CA ILE A 389 -17.81 2.42 13.01
C ILE A 389 -17.19 2.70 14.38
N ARG A 390 -15.87 2.58 14.51
CA ARG A 390 -15.16 2.90 15.76
C ARG A 390 -15.40 4.35 16.20
N ASN A 391 -15.28 5.30 15.28
CA ASN A 391 -15.51 6.71 15.58
C ASN A 391 -16.99 6.99 15.93
N SER A 392 -17.93 6.30 15.28
CA SER A 392 -19.37 6.45 15.58
C SER A 392 -19.71 5.91 16.98
N ASN A 393 -19.09 4.80 17.38
CA ASN A 393 -19.28 4.23 18.72
C ASN A 393 -18.68 5.13 19.82
N HIS A 394 -17.51 5.73 19.58
CA HIS A 394 -16.90 6.67 20.52
C HIS A 394 -17.74 7.95 20.71
N LEU A 395 -18.37 8.44 19.65
CA LEU A 395 -19.28 9.59 19.75
C LEU A 395 -20.56 9.24 20.53
N GLY A 396 -21.09 8.01 20.39
CA GLY A 396 -22.22 7.52 21.15
C GLY A 396 -21.93 7.38 22.65
N LEU A 397 -20.80 6.77 23.01
CA LEU A 397 -20.37 6.62 24.40
C LEU A 397 -20.12 7.97 25.08
N GLY A 398 -19.55 8.95 24.36
CA GLY A 398 -19.32 10.29 24.92
C GLY A 398 -20.61 11.07 25.19
N VAL A 399 -21.67 10.83 24.43
CA VAL A 399 -23.00 11.46 24.67
C VAL A 399 -23.71 10.80 25.87
N ASP A 400 -23.61 9.48 25.96
CA ASP A 400 -24.23 8.74 27.09
C ASP A 400 -23.50 9.05 28.42
N ASP A 401 -22.18 9.20 28.45
CA ASP A 401 -21.42 9.61 29.63
C ASP A 401 -21.74 11.05 30.06
N ILE A 402 -21.97 11.97 29.12
CA ILE A 402 -22.37 13.34 29.40
C ILE A 402 -23.82 13.36 29.97
N LEU A 403 -24.70 12.52 29.44
CA LEU A 403 -26.06 12.42 29.95
C LEU A 403 -26.14 11.75 31.34
N LEU A 404 -25.32 10.74 31.60
CA LEU A 404 -25.21 10.08 32.90
C LEU A 404 -24.51 10.96 33.95
N GLY A 405 -23.48 11.73 33.56
CA GLY A 405 -22.77 12.66 34.43
C GLY A 405 -23.66 13.81 34.95
N ASN A 406 -24.65 14.23 34.15
CA ASN A 406 -25.62 15.27 34.59
C ASN A 406 -26.74 14.73 35.51
N TYR A 407 -26.92 13.43 35.64
CA TYR A 407 -27.93 12.84 36.55
C TYR A 407 -27.39 12.54 37.94
N GLN A 408 -26.08 12.45 38.17
CA GLN A 408 -25.47 12.20 39.49
C GLN A 408 -25.13 13.47 40.30
N GLY A 409 -25.47 14.66 39.79
CA GLY A 409 -25.16 15.93 40.44
C GLY A 409 -26.33 16.65 41.10
N LYS A 410 -27.51 15.98 41.31
CA LYS A 410 -28.67 16.62 41.91
C LYS A 410 -29.45 15.72 42.86
N SER A 411 -28.77 15.19 43.85
CA SER A 411 -29.41 14.66 45.05
C SER A 411 -28.35 14.57 46.12
N ASP A 412 -28.28 15.60 46.96
CA ASP A 412 -27.91 15.57 48.37
C ASP A 412 -27.38 16.95 48.81
N ASP A 413 -28.22 17.97 48.78
CA ASP A 413 -28.04 19.18 49.60
C ASP A 413 -29.36 19.96 49.71
N ASP A 414 -30.38 19.38 50.33
CA ASP A 414 -31.51 20.12 50.91
C ASP A 414 -32.20 19.24 51.97
N GLU A 415 -31.50 18.98 53.07
CA GLU A 415 -32.14 18.68 54.38
C GLU A 415 -31.12 18.95 55.47
N SER A 416 -31.08 20.21 55.92
CA SER A 416 -30.80 20.59 57.31
C SER A 416 -30.95 22.11 57.48
N ASP A 417 -31.95 22.47 58.20
CA ASP A 417 -32.37 23.67 58.95
C ASP A 417 -33.54 24.44 58.40
#